data_a5ee3fe0f876936a3cac1875177fc3e2
#
_entry.id   a5ee3fe0f876936a3cac1875177fc3e2
#
_cell.length_a   1.000
_cell.length_b   1.000
_cell.length_c   1.000
_cell.angle_alpha   90.00
_cell.angle_beta   90.00
_cell.angle_gamma   90.00
#
_symmetry.space_group_name_H-M   'P 1'
#
loop_
_entity.id
_entity.type
_entity.pdbx_description
1 polymer ?
#
loop_
_entity_poly.entity_id
_entity_poly.type
_entity_poly.pdbx_seq_one_letter_code
_entity_poly.pdbx_strand_id
1 'polypeptide(L)'
;MLEYGGFEVIYTRTEDVGTESDSSLTISKRKVSDLKNRLSVMNDNPDSVFVSIHLNKFSASSVNGSQVFYSPNFSEAKEVSLSIQNSIISLLQPDNSRSIKQGSASTYLLHNAKVPAVIVECGFLSNKAESTRLTDAVYQQQLAWAIYLGLQNYLAE
;
A
#
# COMPACT_ATOMS: atom_id res chain seq x y z
N MET A 1 12.06 9.10 -1.40
CA MET A 1 11.23 10.31 -1.19
C MET A 1 10.95 10.55 0.28
N LEU A 2 10.38 9.61 1.01
CA LEU A 2 10.10 9.79 2.44
C LEU A 2 11.34 10.19 3.24
N GLU A 3 12.47 9.50 3.07
CA GLU A 3 13.74 9.83 3.75
C GLU A 3 14.22 11.25 3.43
N TYR A 4 14.14 11.68 2.15
CA TYR A 4 14.46 13.06 1.75
C TYR A 4 13.47 14.08 2.34
N GLY A 5 12.25 13.67 2.66
CA GLY A 5 11.24 14.48 3.34
C GLY A 5 11.39 14.51 4.86
N GLY A 6 12.45 13.87 5.40
CA GLY A 6 12.74 13.87 6.84
C GLY A 6 12.03 12.77 7.64
N PHE A 7 11.39 11.81 6.98
CA PHE A 7 10.78 10.66 7.65
C PHE A 7 11.83 9.59 7.96
N GLU A 8 11.76 9.00 9.13
CA GLU A 8 12.40 7.72 9.40
C GLU A 8 11.64 6.61 8.68
N VAL A 9 12.33 5.82 7.85
CA VAL A 9 11.69 4.78 7.02
C VAL A 9 12.22 3.40 7.41
N ILE A 10 11.31 2.55 7.88
CA ILE A 10 11.60 1.16 8.21
C ILE A 10 11.08 0.28 7.07
N TYR A 11 11.98 -0.38 6.37
CA TYR A 11 11.62 -1.27 5.27
C TYR A 11 11.33 -2.68 5.76
N THR A 12 10.22 -3.28 5.31
CA THR A 12 9.98 -4.71 5.56
C THR A 12 10.90 -5.60 4.72
N ARG A 13 11.38 -5.09 3.56
CA ARG A 13 12.41 -5.70 2.71
C ARG A 13 13.05 -4.64 1.83
N THR A 14 14.29 -4.86 1.41
CA THR A 14 15.07 -3.98 0.52
C THR A 14 15.41 -4.62 -0.83
N GLU A 15 15.08 -5.91 -1.00
CA GLU A 15 15.35 -6.70 -2.20
C GLU A 15 14.10 -7.47 -2.64
N ASP A 16 14.10 -8.00 -3.85
CA ASP A 16 13.00 -8.83 -4.38
C ASP A 16 13.04 -10.26 -3.85
N VAL A 17 13.00 -10.37 -2.53
CA VAL A 17 12.95 -11.62 -1.77
C VAL A 17 11.80 -11.58 -0.78
N GLY A 18 11.25 -12.74 -0.45
CA GLY A 18 10.29 -12.85 0.64
C GLY A 18 10.97 -12.67 2.00
N THR A 19 10.19 -12.33 3.01
CA THR A 19 10.67 -12.22 4.41
C THR A 19 10.46 -13.49 5.22
N GLU A 20 10.07 -14.59 4.56
CA GLU A 20 9.83 -15.88 5.21
C GLU A 20 11.08 -16.42 5.93
N SER A 21 10.87 -17.05 7.08
CA SER A 21 11.97 -17.56 7.92
C SER A 21 12.63 -18.81 7.36
N ASP A 22 11.96 -19.56 6.48
CA ASP A 22 12.46 -20.83 5.91
C ASP A 22 11.96 -21.00 4.47
N SER A 23 12.91 -20.97 3.53
CA SER A 23 12.65 -21.13 2.10
C SER A 23 12.32 -22.58 1.69
N SER A 24 12.58 -23.57 2.55
CA SER A 24 12.25 -24.99 2.29
C SER A 24 10.76 -25.31 2.44
N LEU A 25 9.98 -24.39 3.04
CA LEU A 25 8.54 -24.55 3.23
C LEU A 25 7.77 -24.53 1.90
N THR A 26 6.58 -25.11 1.91
CA THR A 26 5.65 -24.98 0.78
C THR A 26 5.30 -23.51 0.52
N ILE A 27 4.97 -23.15 -0.71
CA ILE A 27 4.61 -21.78 -1.11
C ILE A 27 3.57 -21.16 -0.18
N SER A 28 2.54 -21.93 0.19
CA SER A 28 1.49 -21.45 1.12
C SER A 28 2.05 -21.14 2.52
N LYS A 29 2.91 -21.99 3.08
CA LYS A 29 3.53 -21.76 4.39
C LYS A 29 4.53 -20.59 4.34
N ARG A 30 5.29 -20.46 3.26
CA ARG A 30 6.20 -19.33 3.04
C ARG A 30 5.43 -18.01 3.04
N LYS A 31 4.30 -17.94 2.28
CA LYS A 31 3.44 -16.75 2.26
C LYS A 31 2.89 -16.38 3.64
N VAL A 32 2.49 -17.37 4.44
CA VAL A 32 2.02 -17.12 5.82
C VAL A 32 3.15 -16.61 6.69
N SER A 33 4.36 -17.18 6.58
CA SER A 33 5.56 -16.75 7.30
C SER A 33 5.94 -15.31 6.91
N ASP A 34 5.98 -14.99 5.62
CA ASP A 34 6.27 -13.65 5.11
C ASP A 34 5.28 -12.61 5.68
N LEU A 35 3.99 -12.89 5.64
CA LEU A 35 2.98 -11.98 6.20
C LEU A 35 3.13 -11.78 7.71
N LYS A 36 3.48 -12.83 8.46
CA LYS A 36 3.72 -12.73 9.90
C LYS A 36 4.96 -11.89 10.23
N ASN A 37 6.03 -12.05 9.46
CA ASN A 37 7.26 -11.28 9.66
C ASN A 37 7.02 -9.78 9.35
N ARG A 38 6.30 -9.46 8.27
CA ARG A 38 5.89 -8.07 7.97
C ARG A 38 4.99 -7.50 9.06
N LEU A 39 4.05 -8.30 9.58
CA LEU A 39 3.18 -7.89 10.68
C LEU A 39 3.99 -7.60 11.95
N SER A 40 5.02 -8.40 12.25
CA SER A 40 5.91 -8.15 13.39
C SER A 40 6.63 -6.82 13.22
N VAL A 41 7.31 -6.60 12.09
CA VAL A 41 7.99 -5.31 11.81
C VAL A 41 7.05 -4.13 11.99
N MET A 42 5.82 -4.22 11.46
CA MET A 42 4.82 -3.17 11.60
C MET A 42 4.44 -2.94 13.07
N ASN A 43 4.10 -3.99 13.81
CA ASN A 43 3.55 -3.88 15.18
C ASN A 43 4.61 -3.61 16.24
N ASP A 44 5.90 -3.85 15.94
CA ASP A 44 7.04 -3.56 16.82
C ASP A 44 7.43 -2.07 16.75
N ASN A 45 6.78 -1.28 15.89
CA ASN A 45 7.00 0.16 15.73
C ASN A 45 5.69 0.95 15.99
N PRO A 46 5.28 1.12 17.25
CA PRO A 46 3.94 1.61 17.63
C PRO A 46 3.64 3.05 17.21
N ASP A 47 4.67 3.89 17.03
CA ASP A 47 4.53 5.30 16.64
C ASP A 47 4.63 5.51 15.11
N SER A 48 4.42 4.45 14.34
CA SER A 48 4.56 4.47 12.88
C SER A 48 3.22 4.45 12.14
N VAL A 49 3.28 4.80 10.86
CA VAL A 49 2.23 4.54 9.87
C VAL A 49 2.73 3.47 8.89
N PHE A 50 1.99 2.39 8.75
CA PHE A 50 2.34 1.34 7.80
C PHE A 50 1.73 1.62 6.43
N VAL A 51 2.58 1.64 5.39
CA VAL A 51 2.16 1.82 4.00
C VAL A 51 2.65 0.64 3.16
N SER A 52 1.74 -0.08 2.56
CA SER A 52 2.04 -1.19 1.64
C SER A 52 1.67 -0.81 0.21
N ILE A 53 2.59 -1.02 -0.72
CA ILE A 53 2.41 -0.70 -2.15
C ILE A 53 2.13 -2.00 -2.90
N HIS A 54 0.99 -2.06 -3.58
CA HIS A 54 0.50 -3.23 -4.28
C HIS A 54 0.06 -2.93 -5.71
N LEU A 55 0.01 -3.97 -6.53
CA LEU A 55 -0.62 -3.99 -7.84
C LEU A 55 -1.78 -4.99 -7.80
N ASN A 56 -2.97 -4.51 -8.11
CA ASN A 56 -4.20 -5.30 -8.05
C ASN A 56 -4.38 -6.17 -9.32
N LYS A 57 -5.23 -7.17 -9.19
CA LYS A 57 -5.70 -7.99 -10.32
C LYS A 57 -7.16 -8.35 -10.13
N PHE A 58 -7.96 -8.23 -11.18
CA PHE A 58 -9.38 -8.58 -11.17
C PHE A 58 -9.76 -9.41 -12.39
N SER A 59 -10.85 -10.15 -12.34
CA SER A 59 -11.31 -10.99 -13.45
C SER A 59 -11.74 -10.18 -14.68
N ALA A 60 -12.36 -9.02 -14.46
CA ALA A 60 -12.76 -8.11 -15.54
C ALA A 60 -11.62 -7.15 -15.89
N SER A 61 -11.16 -7.18 -17.13
CA SER A 61 -10.07 -6.32 -17.64
C SER A 61 -10.45 -4.84 -17.80
N SER A 62 -11.73 -4.50 -17.71
CA SER A 62 -12.20 -3.11 -17.76
C SER A 62 -12.04 -2.35 -16.44
N VAL A 63 -11.81 -3.06 -15.34
CA VAL A 63 -11.61 -2.45 -14.02
C VAL A 63 -10.30 -1.69 -13.98
N ASN A 64 -10.32 -0.44 -13.49
CA ASN A 64 -9.16 0.45 -13.44
C ASN A 64 -9.23 1.40 -12.24
N GLY A 65 -8.17 2.19 -12.04
CA GLY A 65 -8.03 3.22 -11.02
C GLY A 65 -7.40 2.70 -9.72
N SER A 66 -6.50 3.49 -9.15
CA SER A 66 -5.90 3.22 -7.84
C SER A 66 -6.95 3.23 -6.73
N GLN A 67 -6.76 2.40 -5.71
CA GLN A 67 -7.65 2.34 -4.56
C GLN A 67 -6.86 2.10 -3.28
N VAL A 68 -7.10 2.91 -2.24
CA VAL A 68 -6.44 2.73 -0.95
C VAL A 68 -7.37 1.99 0.02
N PHE A 69 -6.83 0.93 0.62
CA PHE A 69 -7.48 0.16 1.67
C PHE A 69 -6.88 0.52 3.02
N TYR A 70 -7.69 0.58 4.08
CA TYR A 70 -7.26 0.95 5.42
C TYR A 70 -7.60 -0.10 6.47
N SER A 71 -6.80 -0.14 7.55
CA SER A 71 -7.04 -0.97 8.72
C SER A 71 -8.33 -0.55 9.45
N PRO A 72 -9.19 -1.49 9.86
CA PRO A 72 -10.37 -1.19 10.65
C PRO A 72 -10.07 -0.77 12.10
N ASN A 73 -8.82 -0.94 12.56
CA ASN A 73 -8.46 -0.86 13.97
C ASN A 73 -8.16 0.57 14.45
N PHE A 74 -7.92 1.50 13.52
CA PHE A 74 -7.52 2.88 13.81
C PHE A 74 -8.28 3.87 12.92
N SER A 75 -8.84 4.94 13.52
CA SER A 75 -9.48 6.04 12.79
C SER A 75 -8.49 6.74 11.86
N GLU A 76 -7.25 6.92 12.33
CA GLU A 76 -6.14 7.54 11.62
C GLU A 76 -5.81 6.80 10.31
N ALA A 77 -5.97 5.49 10.26
CA ALA A 77 -5.76 4.72 9.03
C ALA A 77 -6.74 5.14 7.93
N LYS A 78 -7.97 5.51 8.29
CA LYS A 78 -8.96 6.03 7.35
C LYS A 78 -8.57 7.42 6.83
N GLU A 79 -8.08 8.28 7.70
CA GLU A 79 -7.64 9.65 7.35
C GLU A 79 -6.42 9.61 6.42
N VAL A 80 -5.39 8.83 6.78
CA VAL A 80 -4.23 8.56 5.91
C VAL A 80 -4.67 8.04 4.54
N SER A 81 -5.58 7.06 4.50
CA SER A 81 -6.05 6.48 3.24
C SER A 81 -6.78 7.49 2.37
N LEU A 82 -7.56 8.37 2.96
CA LEU A 82 -8.29 9.43 2.26
C LEU A 82 -7.32 10.46 1.68
N SER A 83 -6.34 10.90 2.45
CA SER A 83 -5.32 11.84 2.03
C SER A 83 -4.51 11.28 0.84
N ILE A 84 -4.05 10.03 0.90
CA ILE A 84 -3.34 9.38 -0.21
C ILE A 84 -4.24 9.22 -1.44
N GLN A 85 -5.48 8.75 -1.26
CA GLN A 85 -6.43 8.56 -2.37
C GLN A 85 -6.69 9.88 -3.11
N ASN A 86 -6.95 10.96 -2.37
CA ASN A 86 -7.20 12.29 -2.93
C ASN A 86 -5.97 12.84 -3.66
N SER A 87 -4.77 12.63 -3.13
CA SER A 87 -3.52 13.03 -3.77
C SER A 87 -3.32 12.30 -5.11
N ILE A 88 -3.54 10.99 -5.16
CA ILE A 88 -3.44 10.20 -6.40
C ILE A 88 -4.48 10.68 -7.43
N ILE A 89 -5.73 10.88 -7.02
CA ILE A 89 -6.80 11.35 -7.91
C ILE A 89 -6.45 12.73 -8.48
N SER A 90 -6.10 13.68 -7.62
CA SER A 90 -5.87 15.07 -8.05
C SER A 90 -4.65 15.23 -8.96
N LEU A 91 -3.61 14.43 -8.75
CA LEU A 91 -2.34 14.59 -9.47
C LEU A 91 -2.22 13.71 -10.73
N LEU A 92 -2.83 12.51 -10.72
CA LEU A 92 -2.55 11.51 -11.74
C LEU A 92 -3.78 10.88 -12.38
N GLN A 93 -4.90 10.83 -11.67
CA GLN A 93 -6.05 10.04 -12.07
C GLN A 93 -7.37 10.82 -11.86
N PRO A 94 -7.55 11.98 -12.52
CA PRO A 94 -8.72 12.84 -12.27
C PRO A 94 -10.07 12.15 -12.58
N ASP A 95 -10.07 11.13 -13.44
CA ASP A 95 -11.27 10.34 -13.78
C ASP A 95 -11.48 9.13 -12.85
N ASN A 96 -10.61 8.94 -11.85
CA ASN A 96 -10.74 7.84 -10.91
C ASN A 96 -11.83 8.13 -9.87
N SER A 97 -12.94 7.41 -9.96
CA SER A 97 -14.09 7.56 -9.06
C SER A 97 -14.07 6.58 -7.86
N ARG A 98 -12.94 5.88 -7.63
CA ARG A 98 -12.84 4.93 -6.52
C ARG A 98 -12.71 5.65 -5.19
N SER A 99 -13.52 5.20 -4.23
CA SER A 99 -13.41 5.62 -2.84
C SER A 99 -12.46 4.70 -2.08
N ILE A 100 -11.90 5.18 -0.97
CA ILE A 100 -11.16 4.36 -0.01
C ILE A 100 -12.05 3.22 0.49
N LYS A 101 -11.42 2.12 0.92
CA LYS A 101 -12.15 0.94 1.37
C LYS A 101 -11.53 0.35 2.64
N GLN A 102 -12.38 -0.01 3.59
CA GLN A 102 -11.93 -0.75 4.77
C GLN A 102 -11.46 -2.14 4.37
N GLY A 103 -10.30 -2.56 4.89
CA GLY A 103 -9.78 -3.91 4.75
C GLY A 103 -10.70 -4.93 5.42
N SER A 104 -10.87 -6.07 4.78
CA SER A 104 -11.64 -7.19 5.33
C SER A 104 -10.77 -8.10 6.20
N ALA A 105 -11.37 -9.04 6.90
CA ALA A 105 -10.65 -10.06 7.68
C ALA A 105 -9.68 -10.90 6.83
N SER A 106 -9.90 -11.00 5.51
CA SER A 106 -8.98 -11.68 4.59
C SER A 106 -7.72 -10.87 4.26
N THR A 107 -7.72 -9.55 4.55
CA THR A 107 -6.54 -8.70 4.39
C THR A 107 -5.71 -8.74 5.66
N TYR A 108 -4.92 -9.81 5.81
CA TYR A 108 -4.25 -10.21 7.04
C TYR A 108 -3.50 -9.07 7.75
N LEU A 109 -2.70 -8.28 7.02
CA LEU A 109 -1.93 -7.19 7.61
C LEU A 109 -2.84 -6.09 8.16
N LEU A 110 -3.82 -5.62 7.39
CA LEU A 110 -4.72 -4.56 7.84
C LEU A 110 -5.61 -5.00 9.01
N HIS A 111 -6.04 -6.28 9.00
CA HIS A 111 -6.90 -6.82 10.06
C HIS A 111 -6.19 -6.97 11.40
N ASN A 112 -4.87 -7.28 11.37
CA ASN A 112 -4.07 -7.51 12.56
C ASN A 112 -3.13 -6.34 12.91
N ALA A 113 -3.24 -5.21 12.22
CA ALA A 113 -2.44 -4.03 12.48
C ALA A 113 -2.68 -3.46 13.87
N LYS A 114 -1.59 -3.10 14.56
CA LYS A 114 -1.58 -2.37 15.84
C LYS A 114 -1.11 -0.93 15.68
N VAL A 115 -1.02 -0.46 14.46
CA VAL A 115 -0.70 0.91 14.06
C VAL A 115 -1.63 1.32 12.92
N PRO A 116 -1.78 2.62 12.61
CA PRO A 116 -2.45 3.05 11.39
C PRO A 116 -1.82 2.39 10.16
N ALA A 117 -2.61 1.65 9.38
CA ALA A 117 -2.09 0.84 8.28
C ALA A 117 -2.94 0.98 7.03
N VAL A 118 -2.28 1.14 5.89
CA VAL A 118 -2.91 1.25 4.57
C VAL A 118 -2.24 0.36 3.53
N ILE A 119 -3.02 -0.10 2.56
CA ILE A 119 -2.53 -0.74 1.33
C ILE A 119 -2.97 0.14 0.15
N VAL A 120 -2.00 0.58 -0.63
CA VAL A 120 -2.22 1.35 -1.85
C VAL A 120 -2.20 0.38 -3.03
N GLU A 121 -3.37 0.04 -3.56
CA GLU A 121 -3.49 -0.68 -4.81
C GLU A 121 -3.34 0.33 -5.97
N CYS A 122 -2.17 0.33 -6.57
CA CYS A 122 -1.74 1.35 -7.54
C CYS A 122 -2.46 1.29 -8.90
N GLY A 123 -3.14 0.20 -9.19
CA GLY A 123 -3.88 -0.07 -10.43
C GLY A 123 -3.96 -1.56 -10.70
N PHE A 124 -4.60 -1.93 -11.81
CA PHE A 124 -4.94 -3.31 -12.13
C PHE A 124 -4.05 -3.89 -13.23
N LEU A 125 -3.26 -4.93 -12.92
CA LEU A 125 -2.47 -5.68 -13.89
C LEU A 125 -3.33 -6.37 -14.96
N SER A 126 -4.59 -6.64 -14.67
CA SER A 126 -5.57 -7.20 -15.61
C SER A 126 -6.05 -6.19 -16.66
N ASN A 127 -5.89 -4.89 -16.42
CA ASN A 127 -6.20 -3.83 -17.38
C ASN A 127 -4.93 -3.49 -18.18
N LYS A 128 -4.98 -3.69 -19.51
CA LYS A 128 -3.80 -3.52 -20.37
C LYS A 128 -3.22 -2.10 -20.33
N ALA A 129 -4.08 -1.07 -20.32
CA ALA A 129 -3.63 0.32 -20.27
C ALA A 129 -2.94 0.64 -18.94
N GLU A 130 -3.51 0.19 -17.82
CA GLU A 130 -2.88 0.36 -16.49
C GLU A 130 -1.60 -0.45 -16.36
N SER A 131 -1.61 -1.72 -16.78
CA SER A 131 -0.43 -2.57 -16.76
C SER A 131 0.75 -1.93 -17.51
N THR A 132 0.48 -1.31 -18.68
CA THR A 132 1.51 -0.58 -19.43
C THR A 132 2.02 0.64 -18.64
N ARG A 133 1.15 1.45 -18.05
CA ARG A 133 1.56 2.59 -17.23
C ARG A 133 2.33 2.17 -15.97
N LEU A 134 1.92 1.11 -15.31
CA LEU A 134 2.56 0.60 -14.10
C LEU A 134 3.97 0.04 -14.34
N THR A 135 4.35 -0.27 -15.58
CA THR A 135 5.72 -0.63 -15.96
C THR A 135 6.57 0.57 -16.40
N ASP A 136 5.97 1.75 -16.56
CA ASP A 136 6.68 2.98 -16.91
C ASP A 136 7.33 3.60 -15.67
N ALA A 137 8.66 3.82 -15.72
CA ALA A 137 9.42 4.34 -14.59
C ALA A 137 9.01 5.77 -14.20
N VAL A 138 8.61 6.60 -15.16
CA VAL A 138 8.15 7.98 -14.89
C VAL A 138 6.82 7.93 -14.15
N TYR A 139 5.90 7.10 -14.60
CA TYR A 139 4.60 6.93 -13.92
C TYR A 139 4.78 6.36 -12.50
N GLN A 140 5.71 5.40 -12.29
CA GLN A 140 6.03 4.90 -10.95
C GLN A 140 6.55 6.01 -10.02
N GLN A 141 7.42 6.89 -10.52
CA GLN A 141 7.91 8.04 -9.77
C GLN A 141 6.80 9.04 -9.43
N GLN A 142 5.92 9.34 -10.39
CA GLN A 142 4.77 10.22 -10.17
C GLN A 142 3.82 9.63 -9.11
N LEU A 143 3.57 8.33 -9.16
CA LEU A 143 2.72 7.64 -8.20
C LEU A 143 3.35 7.65 -6.80
N ALA A 144 4.65 7.38 -6.69
CA ALA A 144 5.39 7.48 -5.45
C ALA A 144 5.35 8.91 -4.86
N TRP A 145 5.43 9.93 -5.74
CA TRP A 145 5.30 11.33 -5.34
C TRP A 145 3.90 11.66 -4.82
N ALA A 146 2.85 11.18 -5.50
CA ALA A 146 1.47 11.38 -5.06
C ALA A 146 1.20 10.72 -3.70
N ILE A 147 1.71 9.52 -3.47
CA ILE A 147 1.62 8.83 -2.18
C ILE A 147 2.36 9.60 -1.09
N TYR A 148 3.59 10.07 -1.39
CA TYR A 148 4.39 10.89 -0.47
C TYR A 148 3.65 12.17 -0.06
N LEU A 149 3.10 12.91 -1.03
CA LEU A 149 2.34 14.14 -0.73
C LEU A 149 1.08 13.85 0.10
N GLY A 150 0.39 12.75 -0.18
CA GLY A 150 -0.76 12.34 0.63
C GLY A 150 -0.37 12.05 2.08
N LEU A 151 0.76 11.38 2.31
CA LEU A 151 1.29 11.15 3.65
C LEU A 151 1.72 12.45 4.34
N GLN A 152 2.42 13.33 3.61
CA GLN A 152 2.89 14.60 4.13
C GLN A 152 1.73 15.51 4.53
N ASN A 153 0.69 15.60 3.72
CA ASN A 153 -0.50 16.38 4.02
C ASN A 153 -1.21 15.89 5.30
N TYR A 154 -1.35 14.58 5.45
CA TYR A 154 -1.93 13.99 6.66
C TYR A 154 -1.12 14.33 7.93
N LEU A 155 0.22 14.29 7.85
CA LEU A 155 1.09 14.54 9.01
C LEU A 155 1.29 16.03 9.31
N ALA A 156 0.85 16.93 8.43
CA ALA A 156 0.91 18.38 8.62
C ALA A 156 -0.37 18.95 9.28
N GLU A 157 -1.44 18.16 9.35
CA GLU A 157 -2.69 18.49 10.04
C GLU A 157 -2.61 18.15 11.53
#